data_14e4ef6366551234e03da6a0a9acbd51
#
_entry.id   14e4ef6366551234e03da6a0a9acbd51
#
_cell.length_a   1.000
_cell.length_b   1.000
_cell.length_c   1.000
_cell.angle_alpha   90.00
_cell.angle_beta   90.00
_cell.angle_gamma   90.00
#
_symmetry.space_group_name_H-M   'P 1'
#
loop_
_entity.id
_entity.type
_entity.pdbx_description
1 polymer ?
#
loop_
_entity_poly.entity_id
_entity_poly.type
_entity_poly.pdbx_seq_one_letter_code
_entity_poly.pdbx_strand_id
1 'polypeptide(L)'
;MGAGLALHSMAPSLLKAESMARPLGIQLYTVSAALSADPHGTLEAIAKIGYQEAETAGFAKLSAAEFRKALEVAGLACPSAHLSFSVADPEPLFADAHAVGAHYVVSSVLIATAPTPTAQSSKEDIQTFVRFLSGVTLDDFKRTAELANRIGAKAKQAGLQYAYHNHNFEFKDQGGGKTGYDLLLAETDPNLVKFELDCGWMVASGHNPVDYFAKYPNRYRMIHVKDFQKGTSPTTTLFGPGAPKGTELARGFIDYGPIFAAATKAGVEHFFSEQEPPIEGMTALEAAKVNYDYMRTLV
;
A
#
# COMPACT_ATOMS: atom_id res chain seq x y z
N MET A 1 57.73 -0.07 -50.57
CA MET A 1 56.78 -1.05 -50.09
C MET A 1 56.27 -0.52 -48.72
N GLY A 2 55.16 0.14 -48.74
CA GLY A 2 54.56 0.72 -47.53
C GLY A 2 53.26 -0.01 -47.24
N ALA A 3 53.22 -0.71 -46.11
CA ALA A 3 52.01 -1.38 -45.61
C ALA A 3 51.18 -0.39 -44.76
N GLY A 4 50.00 -0.03 -45.26
CA GLY A 4 49.03 0.76 -44.49
C GLY A 4 48.23 -0.12 -43.59
N LEU A 5 48.30 0.13 -42.25
CA LEU A 5 47.41 -0.45 -41.25
C LEU A 5 46.09 0.33 -41.28
N ALA A 6 45.01 -0.35 -41.64
CA ALA A 6 43.66 0.15 -41.47
C ALA A 6 43.18 -0.10 -40.02
N LEU A 7 43.05 0.97 -39.25
CA LEU A 7 42.39 0.94 -37.94
C LEU A 7 40.86 0.89 -38.11
N HIS A 8 40.27 -0.27 -37.81
CA HIS A 8 38.82 -0.39 -37.69
C HIS A 8 38.42 0.15 -36.33
N SER A 9 37.78 1.30 -36.32
CA SER A 9 37.12 1.84 -35.10
C SER A 9 35.82 1.06 -34.85
N MET A 10 35.85 0.20 -33.86
CA MET A 10 34.61 -0.39 -33.30
C MET A 10 33.91 0.68 -32.49
N ALA A 11 32.81 1.21 -32.99
CA ALA A 11 31.89 2.00 -32.17
C ALA A 11 31.25 1.10 -31.09
N PRO A 12 31.21 1.52 -29.84
CA PRO A 12 30.48 0.77 -28.82
C PRO A 12 28.97 0.81 -29.14
N SER A 13 28.40 -0.37 -29.37
CA SER A 13 26.93 -0.51 -29.42
C SER A 13 26.39 -0.13 -28.06
N LEU A 14 25.71 1.00 -27.97
CA LEU A 14 24.84 1.34 -26.85
C LEU A 14 23.71 0.30 -26.84
N LEU A 15 23.88 -0.75 -26.03
CA LEU A 15 22.78 -1.57 -25.59
C LEU A 15 21.78 -0.62 -24.89
N LYS A 16 20.68 -0.30 -25.57
CA LYS A 16 19.49 0.23 -24.88
C LYS A 16 19.15 -0.81 -23.82
N ALA A 17 19.38 -0.46 -22.55
CA ALA A 17 18.73 -1.16 -21.47
C ALA A 17 17.23 -1.04 -21.75
N GLU A 18 16.60 -2.12 -22.17
CA GLU A 18 15.13 -2.21 -22.13
C GLU A 18 14.75 -1.89 -20.69
N SER A 19 14.05 -0.79 -20.51
CA SER A 19 13.43 -0.49 -19.23
C SER A 19 12.50 -1.67 -18.95
N MET A 20 12.92 -2.58 -18.07
CA MET A 20 12.02 -3.62 -17.58
C MET A 20 10.83 -2.89 -16.99
N ALA A 21 9.65 -3.11 -17.56
CA ALA A 21 8.42 -2.51 -17.06
C ALA A 21 8.32 -2.83 -15.55
N ARG A 22 8.03 -1.81 -14.75
CA ARG A 22 7.91 -1.95 -13.31
C ARG A 22 6.81 -2.97 -12.97
N PRO A 23 7.03 -3.91 -12.06
CA PRO A 23 5.98 -4.83 -11.65
C PRO A 23 4.81 -4.05 -11.04
N LEU A 24 3.60 -4.43 -11.41
CA LEU A 24 2.36 -3.89 -10.85
C LEU A 24 1.73 -4.91 -9.92
N GLY A 25 1.31 -4.43 -8.76
CA GLY A 25 0.71 -5.23 -7.71
C GLY A 25 -0.76 -4.91 -7.45
N ILE A 26 -1.38 -5.76 -6.66
CA ILE A 26 -2.73 -5.58 -6.12
C ILE A 26 -2.73 -5.84 -4.62
N GLN A 27 -3.43 -4.97 -3.86
CA GLN A 27 -3.78 -5.28 -2.47
C GLN A 27 -4.98 -6.23 -2.47
N LEU A 28 -4.80 -7.41 -1.87
CA LEU A 28 -5.75 -8.53 -1.95
C LEU A 28 -7.07 -8.28 -1.19
N TYR A 29 -7.16 -7.23 -0.38
CA TYR A 29 -8.42 -6.81 0.22
C TYR A 29 -9.47 -6.49 -0.85
N THR A 30 -9.06 -5.98 -2.00
CA THR A 30 -9.93 -5.70 -3.17
C THR A 30 -10.76 -6.93 -3.57
N VAL A 31 -10.18 -8.10 -3.51
CA VAL A 31 -10.79 -9.38 -3.92
C VAL A 31 -11.06 -10.32 -2.73
N SER A 32 -11.10 -9.78 -1.51
CA SER A 32 -11.17 -10.55 -0.26
C SER A 32 -12.28 -11.60 -0.20
N ALA A 33 -13.47 -11.29 -0.74
CA ALA A 33 -14.59 -12.22 -0.79
C ALA A 33 -14.31 -13.42 -1.74
N ALA A 34 -13.80 -13.15 -2.94
CA ALA A 34 -13.42 -14.19 -3.90
C ALA A 34 -12.25 -15.02 -3.36
N LEU A 35 -11.25 -14.36 -2.80
CA LEU A 35 -10.08 -15.00 -2.21
C LEU A 35 -10.47 -15.93 -1.04
N SER A 36 -11.43 -15.53 -0.20
CA SER A 36 -11.92 -16.36 0.91
C SER A 36 -12.73 -17.57 0.44
N ALA A 37 -13.36 -17.48 -0.73
CA ALA A 37 -14.14 -18.57 -1.33
C ALA A 37 -13.23 -19.57 -2.08
N ASP A 38 -12.31 -19.08 -2.88
CA ASP A 38 -11.36 -19.85 -3.68
C ASP A 38 -10.01 -19.12 -3.76
N PRO A 39 -9.08 -19.38 -2.84
CA PRO A 39 -7.76 -18.73 -2.85
C PRO A 39 -6.96 -19.01 -4.13
N HIS A 40 -6.92 -20.26 -4.58
CA HIS A 40 -6.10 -20.67 -5.71
C HIS A 40 -6.61 -20.07 -7.02
N GLY A 41 -7.91 -20.26 -7.32
CA GLY A 41 -8.50 -19.73 -8.55
C GLY A 41 -8.49 -18.20 -8.60
N THR A 42 -8.61 -17.51 -7.44
CA THR A 42 -8.53 -16.05 -7.37
C THR A 42 -7.13 -15.54 -7.67
N LEU A 43 -6.08 -16.15 -7.09
CA LEU A 43 -4.69 -15.76 -7.35
C LEU A 43 -4.30 -16.02 -8.82
N GLU A 44 -4.70 -17.16 -9.39
CA GLU A 44 -4.51 -17.43 -10.82
C GLU A 44 -5.22 -16.40 -11.70
N ALA A 45 -6.44 -15.98 -11.35
CA ALA A 45 -7.17 -14.95 -12.10
C ALA A 45 -6.45 -13.60 -12.04
N ILE A 46 -5.92 -13.21 -10.88
CA ILE A 46 -5.11 -11.99 -10.71
C ILE A 46 -3.86 -12.03 -11.61
N ALA A 47 -3.13 -13.14 -11.59
CA ALA A 47 -1.96 -13.30 -12.46
C ALA A 47 -2.33 -13.27 -13.96
N LYS A 48 -3.46 -13.87 -14.35
CA LYS A 48 -3.99 -13.81 -15.73
C LYS A 48 -4.41 -12.41 -16.17
N ILE A 49 -4.84 -11.54 -15.23
CA ILE A 49 -5.08 -10.11 -15.50
C ILE A 49 -3.78 -9.41 -15.90
N GLY A 50 -2.64 -9.83 -15.32
CA GLY A 50 -1.31 -9.30 -15.60
C GLY A 50 -0.55 -8.78 -14.38
N TYR A 51 -1.13 -8.79 -13.19
CA TYR A 51 -0.43 -8.45 -11.96
C TYR A 51 0.75 -9.39 -11.71
N GLN A 52 1.85 -8.86 -11.22
CA GLN A 52 3.07 -9.61 -10.89
C GLN A 52 3.32 -9.66 -9.38
N GLU A 53 2.70 -8.75 -8.63
CA GLU A 53 2.81 -8.68 -7.18
C GLU A 53 1.44 -8.69 -6.52
N ALA A 54 1.38 -9.29 -5.33
CA ALA A 54 0.21 -9.28 -4.47
C ALA A 54 0.63 -8.87 -3.06
N GLU A 55 -0.05 -7.89 -2.49
CA GLU A 55 0.08 -7.56 -1.09
C GLU A 55 -1.03 -8.23 -0.29
N THR A 56 -0.68 -8.91 0.81
CA THR A 56 -1.66 -9.67 1.57
C THR A 56 -2.45 -8.80 2.55
N ALA A 57 -3.73 -9.15 2.74
CA ALA A 57 -4.59 -8.67 3.82
C ALA A 57 -5.10 -9.89 4.63
N GLY A 58 -4.16 -10.70 5.15
CA GLY A 58 -4.40 -12.02 5.70
C GLY A 58 -4.21 -13.14 4.66
N PHE A 59 -4.44 -14.40 5.05
CA PHE A 59 -4.06 -15.58 4.28
C PHE A 59 -5.25 -16.46 3.84
N ALA A 60 -6.48 -15.90 3.80
CA ALA A 60 -7.66 -16.59 3.28
C ALA A 60 -7.92 -17.97 3.92
N LYS A 61 -7.76 -18.10 5.24
CA LYS A 61 -7.87 -19.34 6.04
C LYS A 61 -6.76 -20.38 5.80
N LEU A 62 -5.77 -20.11 4.96
CA LEU A 62 -4.56 -20.90 4.80
C LEU A 62 -3.53 -20.50 5.86
N SER A 63 -2.55 -21.34 6.12
CA SER A 63 -1.32 -20.87 6.78
C SER A 63 -0.51 -19.97 5.83
N ALA A 64 0.36 -19.12 6.36
CA ALA A 64 1.22 -18.26 5.54
C ALA A 64 2.06 -19.07 4.54
N ALA A 65 2.54 -20.26 4.94
CA ALA A 65 3.31 -21.15 4.07
C ALA A 65 2.48 -21.77 2.93
N GLU A 66 1.22 -22.13 3.20
CA GLU A 66 0.30 -22.63 2.17
C GLU A 66 -0.08 -21.51 1.21
N PHE A 67 -0.31 -20.31 1.74
CA PHE A 67 -0.63 -19.14 0.93
C PHE A 67 0.54 -18.76 0.00
N ARG A 68 1.78 -18.84 0.50
CA ARG A 68 2.98 -18.69 -0.33
C ARG A 68 3.01 -19.67 -1.50
N LYS A 69 2.72 -20.95 -1.26
CA LYS A 69 2.66 -21.94 -2.34
C LYS A 69 1.61 -21.61 -3.39
N ALA A 70 0.46 -21.10 -2.96
CA ALA A 70 -0.59 -20.67 -3.88
C ALA A 70 -0.14 -19.47 -4.74
N LEU A 71 0.56 -18.50 -4.15
CA LEU A 71 1.16 -17.37 -4.87
C LEU A 71 2.23 -17.85 -5.88
N GLU A 72 3.13 -18.75 -5.47
CA GLU A 72 4.18 -19.29 -6.33
C GLU A 72 3.60 -20.05 -7.53
N VAL A 73 2.54 -20.85 -7.33
CA VAL A 73 1.83 -21.55 -8.41
C VAL A 73 1.16 -20.55 -9.38
N ALA A 74 0.61 -19.47 -8.87
CA ALA A 74 0.04 -18.39 -9.69
C ALA A 74 1.10 -17.52 -10.39
N GLY A 75 2.39 -17.59 -9.96
CA GLY A 75 3.45 -16.75 -10.48
C GLY A 75 3.46 -15.32 -9.92
N LEU A 76 2.91 -15.13 -8.72
CA LEU A 76 2.84 -13.84 -8.03
C LEU A 76 3.92 -13.74 -6.94
N ALA A 77 4.64 -12.61 -6.91
CA ALA A 77 5.49 -12.25 -5.78
C ALA A 77 4.65 -11.61 -4.65
N CYS A 78 5.12 -11.75 -3.41
CA CYS A 78 4.50 -11.10 -2.25
C CYS A 78 5.54 -10.26 -1.51
N PRO A 79 5.84 -9.04 -1.95
CA PRO A 79 6.84 -8.20 -1.29
C PRO A 79 6.37 -7.61 0.03
N SER A 80 5.07 -7.53 0.26
CA SER A 80 4.46 -6.84 1.40
C SER A 80 3.28 -7.60 1.98
N ALA A 81 3.12 -7.50 3.32
CA ALA A 81 2.02 -8.10 4.06
C ALA A 81 1.43 -7.11 5.08
N HIS A 82 0.13 -6.82 4.95
CA HIS A 82 -0.63 -6.12 5.98
C HIS A 82 -0.90 -7.04 7.16
N LEU A 83 -0.44 -6.62 8.35
CA LEU A 83 -0.53 -7.39 9.59
C LEU A 83 -1.14 -6.55 10.70
N SER A 84 -1.88 -7.19 11.60
CA SER A 84 -2.51 -6.50 12.73
C SER A 84 -1.55 -6.42 13.92
N PHE A 85 -0.90 -5.26 14.10
CA PHE A 85 0.03 -5.00 15.19
C PHE A 85 -0.65 -4.56 16.50
N SER A 86 -1.92 -4.88 16.69
CA SER A 86 -2.63 -4.71 17.97
C SER A 86 -2.23 -5.72 19.05
N VAL A 87 -1.25 -6.57 18.76
CA VAL A 87 -0.75 -7.62 19.66
C VAL A 87 0.41 -7.13 20.52
N ALA A 88 0.55 -7.68 21.74
CA ALA A 88 1.63 -7.33 22.64
C ALA A 88 3.01 -7.81 22.12
N ASP A 89 3.04 -8.95 21.44
CA ASP A 89 4.24 -9.55 20.85
C ASP A 89 4.08 -9.71 19.33
N PRO A 90 4.87 -9.02 18.50
CA PRO A 90 4.80 -9.10 17.05
C PRO A 90 5.59 -10.28 16.44
N GLU A 91 6.35 -11.05 17.20
CA GLU A 91 7.18 -12.15 16.66
C GLU A 91 6.40 -13.16 15.82
N PRO A 92 5.17 -13.62 16.22
CA PRO A 92 4.39 -14.51 15.36
C PRO A 92 4.04 -13.89 14.01
N LEU A 93 3.78 -12.56 13.97
CA LEU A 93 3.48 -11.83 12.73
C LEU A 93 4.70 -11.79 11.80
N PHE A 94 5.89 -11.63 12.37
CA PHE A 94 7.14 -11.65 11.60
C PHE A 94 7.43 -13.06 11.04
N ALA A 95 7.13 -14.11 11.80
CA ALA A 95 7.22 -15.48 11.30
C ALA A 95 6.28 -15.72 10.11
N ASP A 96 5.06 -15.23 10.16
CA ASP A 96 4.10 -15.30 9.06
C ASP A 96 4.58 -14.50 7.83
N ALA A 97 5.14 -13.30 8.04
CA ALA A 97 5.72 -12.49 6.97
C ALA A 97 6.86 -13.23 6.26
N HIS A 98 7.77 -13.85 7.00
CA HIS A 98 8.82 -14.68 6.42
C HIS A 98 8.26 -15.91 5.69
N ALA A 99 7.27 -16.57 6.28
CA ALA A 99 6.65 -17.74 5.68
C ALA A 99 5.97 -17.42 4.34
N VAL A 100 5.31 -16.26 4.20
CA VAL A 100 4.70 -15.84 2.94
C VAL A 100 5.73 -15.26 1.96
N GLY A 101 6.92 -14.90 2.41
CA GLY A 101 8.01 -14.35 1.61
C GLY A 101 8.02 -12.82 1.51
N ALA A 102 7.31 -12.13 2.39
CA ALA A 102 7.28 -10.67 2.44
C ALA A 102 8.59 -10.10 3.00
N HIS A 103 9.00 -8.95 2.45
CA HIS A 103 10.08 -8.12 2.99
C HIS A 103 9.51 -6.97 3.84
N TYR A 104 8.38 -6.41 3.42
CA TYR A 104 7.69 -5.35 4.14
C TYR A 104 6.57 -5.92 5.01
N VAL A 105 6.48 -5.42 6.24
CA VAL A 105 5.36 -5.67 7.15
C VAL A 105 4.66 -4.34 7.43
N VAL A 106 3.38 -4.28 7.09
CA VAL A 106 2.61 -3.04 7.05
C VAL A 106 1.51 -3.05 8.10
N SER A 107 1.35 -1.95 8.82
CA SER A 107 0.17 -1.72 9.64
C SER A 107 -0.74 -0.70 8.97
N SER A 108 -2.03 -1.03 8.92
CA SER A 108 -3.11 -0.13 8.55
C SER A 108 -3.87 0.27 9.82
N VAL A 109 -4.26 1.54 9.92
CA VAL A 109 -5.03 2.07 11.06
C VAL A 109 -4.38 1.77 12.42
N LEU A 110 -3.06 1.87 12.52
CA LEU A 110 -2.35 1.71 13.79
C LEU A 110 -2.54 2.95 14.66
N ILE A 111 -3.28 2.80 15.76
CA ILE A 111 -3.39 3.83 16.80
C ILE A 111 -3.06 3.16 18.14
N ALA A 112 -1.99 3.61 18.80
CA ALA A 112 -1.44 2.99 20.01
C ALA A 112 -2.43 2.87 21.19
N THR A 113 -3.44 3.70 21.20
CA THR A 113 -4.44 3.80 22.29
C THR A 113 -5.77 3.10 21.99
N ALA A 114 -5.92 2.55 20.79
CA ALA A 114 -7.15 1.86 20.38
C ALA A 114 -6.87 0.44 19.88
N PRO A 115 -7.66 -0.56 20.29
CA PRO A 115 -7.62 -1.87 19.67
C PRO A 115 -8.20 -1.76 18.26
N THR A 116 -7.48 -2.28 17.28
CA THR A 116 -7.99 -2.40 15.90
C THR A 116 -9.06 -3.49 15.85
N PRO A 117 -10.25 -3.26 15.24
CA PRO A 117 -11.26 -4.28 15.05
C PRO A 117 -10.70 -5.47 14.27
N THR A 118 -11.19 -6.65 14.59
CA THR A 118 -10.87 -7.91 13.91
C THR A 118 -12.10 -8.45 13.18
N ALA A 119 -11.94 -9.53 12.42
CA ALA A 119 -13.06 -10.20 11.75
C ALA A 119 -14.14 -10.73 12.75
N GLN A 120 -13.79 -10.86 14.04
CA GLN A 120 -14.68 -11.29 15.11
C GLN A 120 -15.33 -10.12 15.86
N SER A 121 -14.96 -8.87 15.57
CA SER A 121 -15.50 -7.68 16.22
C SER A 121 -16.98 -7.51 15.93
N SER A 122 -17.75 -7.15 16.97
CA SER A 122 -19.16 -6.83 16.84
C SER A 122 -19.38 -5.51 16.08
N LYS A 123 -20.61 -5.27 15.62
CA LYS A 123 -20.98 -3.96 15.04
C LYS A 123 -20.76 -2.80 16.02
N GLU A 124 -20.96 -3.04 17.32
CA GLU A 124 -20.75 -2.04 18.36
C GLU A 124 -19.27 -1.72 18.55
N ASP A 125 -18.38 -2.73 18.49
CA ASP A 125 -16.93 -2.54 18.52
C ASP A 125 -16.47 -1.70 17.35
N ILE A 126 -16.96 -2.02 16.14
CA ILE A 126 -16.66 -1.26 14.92
C ILE A 126 -17.15 0.20 15.05
N GLN A 127 -18.37 0.42 15.52
CA GLN A 127 -18.88 1.78 15.72
C GLN A 127 -18.09 2.55 16.78
N THR A 128 -17.66 1.88 17.83
CA THR A 128 -16.83 2.48 18.88
C THR A 128 -15.48 2.87 18.34
N PHE A 129 -14.86 2.01 17.53
CA PHE A 129 -13.60 2.30 16.84
C PHE A 129 -13.73 3.48 15.87
N VAL A 130 -14.80 3.53 15.06
CA VAL A 130 -15.07 4.66 14.15
C VAL A 130 -15.23 5.98 14.92
N ARG A 131 -15.95 5.97 16.04
CA ARG A 131 -16.06 7.16 16.91
C ARG A 131 -14.71 7.57 17.49
N PHE A 132 -13.89 6.59 17.87
CA PHE A 132 -12.54 6.86 18.35
C PHE A 132 -11.68 7.53 17.29
N LEU A 133 -11.66 7.02 16.05
CA LEU A 133 -10.87 7.60 14.94
C LEU A 133 -11.25 9.07 14.67
N SER A 134 -12.51 9.43 14.80
CA SER A 134 -12.95 10.83 14.61
C SER A 134 -12.47 11.78 15.71
N GLY A 135 -12.10 11.24 16.89
CA GLY A 135 -11.59 11.96 18.05
C GLY A 135 -10.07 11.87 18.26
N VAL A 136 -9.32 11.20 17.39
CA VAL A 136 -7.87 11.02 17.52
C VAL A 136 -7.15 12.38 17.58
N THR A 137 -6.24 12.53 18.53
CA THR A 137 -5.49 13.74 18.85
C THR A 137 -4.02 13.63 18.43
N LEU A 138 -3.29 14.77 18.43
CA LEU A 138 -1.83 14.76 18.20
C LEU A 138 -1.09 13.91 19.25
N ASP A 139 -1.58 13.84 20.50
CA ASP A 139 -0.96 13.00 21.52
C ASP A 139 -1.15 11.50 21.25
N ASP A 140 -2.27 11.12 20.61
CA ASP A 140 -2.46 9.74 20.15
C ASP A 140 -1.49 9.41 19.02
N PHE A 141 -1.27 10.34 18.08
CA PHE A 141 -0.29 10.16 17.00
C PHE A 141 1.15 10.12 17.51
N LYS A 142 1.51 10.88 18.57
CA LYS A 142 2.84 10.75 19.21
C LYS A 142 3.06 9.34 19.77
N ARG A 143 2.08 8.84 20.55
CA ARG A 143 2.14 7.47 21.07
C ARG A 143 2.19 6.42 19.95
N THR A 144 1.49 6.69 18.84
CA THR A 144 1.52 5.84 17.66
C THR A 144 2.89 5.86 16.98
N ALA A 145 3.55 7.02 16.86
CA ALA A 145 4.91 7.12 16.35
C ALA A 145 5.93 6.35 17.21
N GLU A 146 5.81 6.45 18.54
CA GLU A 146 6.63 5.66 19.47
C GLU A 146 6.40 4.15 19.30
N LEU A 147 5.14 3.73 19.13
CA LEU A 147 4.80 2.32 18.87
C LEU A 147 5.37 1.87 17.53
N ALA A 148 5.20 2.66 16.46
CA ALA A 148 5.74 2.37 15.14
C ALA A 148 7.28 2.21 15.17
N ASN A 149 7.99 3.08 15.90
CA ASN A 149 9.44 2.96 16.09
C ASN A 149 9.81 1.64 16.81
N ARG A 150 9.05 1.24 17.84
CA ARG A 150 9.28 -0.04 18.55
C ARG A 150 9.03 -1.25 17.63
N ILE A 151 7.94 -1.23 16.86
CA ILE A 151 7.65 -2.29 15.88
C ILE A 151 8.75 -2.34 14.82
N GLY A 152 9.13 -1.17 14.26
CA GLY A 152 10.19 -1.08 13.26
C GLY A 152 11.54 -1.59 13.75
N ALA A 153 11.90 -1.33 15.02
CA ALA A 153 13.12 -1.85 15.61
C ALA A 153 13.11 -3.39 15.70
N LYS A 154 11.98 -3.98 16.11
CA LYS A 154 11.82 -5.44 16.17
C LYS A 154 11.78 -6.06 14.76
N ALA A 155 11.05 -5.45 13.81
CA ALA A 155 11.02 -5.91 12.42
C ALA A 155 12.42 -5.93 11.81
N LYS A 156 13.22 -4.87 12.03
CA LYS A 156 14.62 -4.80 11.57
C LYS A 156 15.49 -5.90 12.17
N GLN A 157 15.31 -6.23 13.45
CA GLN A 157 16.02 -7.34 14.09
C GLN A 157 15.64 -8.69 13.47
N ALA A 158 14.37 -8.83 13.03
CA ALA A 158 13.89 -9.98 12.29
C ALA A 158 14.27 -9.97 10.80
N GLY A 159 15.02 -8.97 10.29
CA GLY A 159 15.38 -8.87 8.87
C GLY A 159 14.25 -8.36 7.96
N LEU A 160 13.22 -7.73 8.55
CA LEU A 160 12.07 -7.16 7.85
C LEU A 160 12.10 -5.63 7.92
N GLN A 161 11.39 -4.98 7.01
CA GLN A 161 11.17 -3.53 7.04
C GLN A 161 9.72 -3.23 7.40
N TYR A 162 9.52 -2.49 8.50
CA TYR A 162 8.19 -2.02 8.87
C TYR A 162 7.80 -0.78 8.04
N ALA A 163 6.52 -0.72 7.64
CA ALA A 163 5.92 0.44 7.02
C ALA A 163 4.54 0.77 7.64
N TYR A 164 4.22 2.06 7.66
CA TYR A 164 2.92 2.58 8.08
C TYR A 164 2.08 2.90 6.84
N HIS A 165 0.84 2.41 6.81
CA HIS A 165 -0.16 2.73 5.77
C HIS A 165 -1.20 3.71 6.31
N ASN A 166 -1.45 4.79 5.58
CA ASN A 166 -2.41 5.83 5.95
C ASN A 166 -3.79 5.62 5.32
N HIS A 167 -4.76 6.26 5.96
CA HIS A 167 -6.06 6.59 5.40
C HIS A 167 -6.22 8.12 5.32
N ASN A 168 -7.47 8.61 5.32
CA ASN A 168 -7.73 10.05 5.28
C ASN A 168 -7.82 10.71 6.66
N PHE A 169 -8.13 9.97 7.72
CA PHE A 169 -8.32 10.54 9.06
C PHE A 169 -7.04 11.10 9.67
N GLU A 170 -5.87 10.61 9.29
CA GLU A 170 -4.57 11.11 9.71
C GLU A 170 -4.30 12.54 9.21
N PHE A 171 -4.99 12.96 8.16
CA PHE A 171 -4.86 14.29 7.57
C PHE A 171 -5.82 15.33 8.18
N LYS A 172 -6.62 14.97 9.18
CA LYS A 172 -7.48 15.91 9.88
C LYS A 172 -6.63 17.03 10.48
N ASP A 173 -7.02 18.30 10.22
CA ASP A 173 -6.37 19.46 10.85
C ASP A 173 -6.62 19.41 12.37
N GLN A 174 -5.53 19.31 13.12
CA GLN A 174 -5.51 19.30 14.57
C GLN A 174 -5.26 20.70 15.16
N GLY A 175 -5.34 21.71 14.32
CA GLY A 175 -5.11 23.12 14.63
C GLY A 175 -3.85 23.68 13.98
N GLY A 176 -4.02 24.81 13.28
CA GLY A 176 -2.92 25.50 12.60
C GLY A 176 -2.29 24.74 11.45
N GLY A 177 -3.05 23.92 10.75
CA GLY A 177 -2.57 23.10 9.63
C GLY A 177 -1.70 21.91 10.03
N LYS A 178 -1.68 21.53 11.31
CA LYS A 178 -0.95 20.36 11.78
C LYS A 178 -1.80 19.12 11.62
N THR A 179 -1.24 18.07 11.03
CA THR A 179 -1.91 16.78 10.85
C THR A 179 -1.23 15.68 11.65
N GLY A 180 -1.96 14.61 11.96
CA GLY A 180 -1.38 13.41 12.55
C GLY A 180 -0.36 12.76 11.63
N TYR A 181 -0.60 12.81 10.31
CA TYR A 181 0.31 12.24 9.32
C TYR A 181 1.67 12.96 9.28
N ASP A 182 1.68 14.30 9.31
CA ASP A 182 2.93 15.08 9.39
C ASP A 182 3.70 14.76 10.67
N LEU A 183 2.99 14.55 11.78
CA LEU A 183 3.61 14.17 13.05
C LEU A 183 4.21 12.77 12.98
N LEU A 184 3.52 11.79 12.39
CA LEU A 184 4.09 10.45 12.18
C LEU A 184 5.36 10.50 11.35
N LEU A 185 5.39 11.30 10.27
CA LEU A 185 6.59 11.48 9.45
C LEU A 185 7.75 12.14 10.23
N ALA A 186 7.45 13.09 11.12
CA ALA A 186 8.46 13.82 11.90
C ALA A 186 9.03 13.01 13.07
N GLU A 187 8.18 12.24 13.78
CA GLU A 187 8.54 11.57 15.04
C GLU A 187 8.99 10.11 14.86
N THR A 188 8.87 9.54 13.64
CA THR A 188 9.36 8.19 13.37
C THR A 188 10.76 8.18 12.77
N ASP A 189 11.62 7.26 13.26
CA ASP A 189 12.98 7.06 12.73
C ASP A 189 12.92 6.55 11.28
N PRO A 190 13.50 7.28 10.30
CA PRO A 190 13.48 6.89 8.89
C PRO A 190 14.22 5.58 8.57
N ASN A 191 15.07 5.08 9.50
CA ASN A 191 15.74 3.80 9.35
C ASN A 191 14.94 2.61 9.91
N LEU A 192 13.89 2.89 10.67
CA LEU A 192 13.02 1.89 11.28
C LEU A 192 11.64 1.84 10.63
N VAL A 193 11.09 3.02 10.28
CA VAL A 193 9.74 3.17 9.76
C VAL A 193 9.77 3.75 8.37
N LYS A 194 9.27 3.00 7.40
CA LYS A 194 8.91 3.49 6.06
C LYS A 194 7.41 3.75 5.99
N PHE A 195 6.96 4.25 4.87
CA PHE A 195 5.54 4.49 4.62
C PHE A 195 5.11 3.81 3.32
N GLU A 196 3.95 3.26 3.39
CA GLU A 196 3.12 2.94 2.25
C GLU A 196 2.08 4.05 2.12
N LEU A 197 2.25 4.90 1.10
CA LEU A 197 1.34 6.02 0.91
C LEU A 197 0.09 5.56 0.18
N ASP A 198 -1.07 5.58 0.84
CA ASP A 198 -2.32 5.55 0.10
C ASP A 198 -2.58 6.92 -0.52
N CYS A 199 -2.29 7.01 -1.82
CA CYS A 199 -2.43 8.25 -2.58
C CYS A 199 -3.90 8.68 -2.73
N GLY A 200 -4.82 7.70 -2.83
CA GLY A 200 -6.23 7.98 -2.95
C GLY A 200 -6.81 8.62 -1.69
N TRP A 201 -6.54 8.04 -0.53
CA TRP A 201 -6.97 8.60 0.74
C TRP A 201 -6.35 9.98 1.02
N MET A 202 -5.08 10.17 0.66
CA MET A 202 -4.43 11.49 0.78
C MET A 202 -5.14 12.52 -0.08
N VAL A 203 -5.43 12.23 -1.35
CA VAL A 203 -6.14 13.15 -2.25
C VAL A 203 -7.58 13.39 -1.77
N ALA A 204 -8.28 12.35 -1.30
CA ALA A 204 -9.61 12.49 -0.73
C ALA A 204 -9.65 13.37 0.53
N SER A 205 -8.54 13.52 1.24
CA SER A 205 -8.39 14.44 2.37
C SER A 205 -8.04 15.88 1.96
N GLY A 206 -7.84 16.14 0.68
CA GLY A 206 -7.47 17.45 0.15
C GLY A 206 -5.96 17.73 0.11
N HIS A 207 -5.12 16.69 0.25
CA HIS A 207 -3.66 16.78 0.21
C HIS A 207 -3.11 16.23 -1.11
N ASN A 208 -1.89 16.66 -1.47
CA ASN A 208 -1.28 16.29 -2.75
C ASN A 208 -0.09 15.32 -2.53
N PRO A 209 -0.16 14.06 -2.98
CA PRO A 209 0.94 13.10 -2.86
C PRO A 209 2.27 13.60 -3.45
N VAL A 210 2.24 14.37 -4.55
CA VAL A 210 3.43 14.90 -5.20
C VAL A 210 4.27 15.76 -4.25
N ASP A 211 3.60 16.61 -3.46
CA ASP A 211 4.27 17.49 -2.50
C ASP A 211 4.92 16.69 -1.37
N TYR A 212 4.26 15.62 -0.91
CA TYR A 212 4.79 14.74 0.14
C TYR A 212 5.98 13.91 -0.35
N PHE A 213 5.95 13.40 -1.58
CA PHE A 213 7.11 12.74 -2.18
C PHE A 213 8.32 13.68 -2.29
N ALA A 214 8.10 14.93 -2.67
CA ALA A 214 9.17 15.94 -2.77
C ALA A 214 9.72 16.33 -1.40
N LYS A 215 8.85 16.48 -0.39
CA LYS A 215 9.21 16.91 0.96
C LYS A 215 9.94 15.82 1.76
N TYR A 216 9.58 14.56 1.55
CA TYR A 216 10.07 13.43 2.33
C TYR A 216 10.71 12.32 1.46
N PRO A 217 11.79 12.61 0.73
CA PRO A 217 12.45 11.62 -0.11
C PRO A 217 12.93 10.42 0.72
N ASN A 218 12.86 9.22 0.16
CA ASN A 218 13.25 7.96 0.79
C ASN A 218 12.42 7.50 2.02
N ARG A 219 11.30 8.18 2.33
CA ARG A 219 10.38 7.71 3.38
C ARG A 219 9.38 6.69 2.82
N TYR A 220 9.02 6.79 1.57
CA TYR A 220 8.04 5.96 0.89
C TYR A 220 8.70 4.80 0.16
N ARG A 221 8.16 3.59 0.31
CA ARG A 221 8.60 2.40 -0.40
C ARG A 221 7.50 1.79 -1.25
N MET A 222 6.26 1.99 -0.87
CA MET A 222 5.07 1.46 -1.52
C MET A 222 4.02 2.53 -1.64
N ILE A 223 3.11 2.36 -2.60
CA ILE A 223 1.89 3.17 -2.70
C ILE A 223 0.68 2.30 -2.96
N HIS A 224 -0.45 2.71 -2.39
CA HIS A 224 -1.75 2.29 -2.86
C HIS A 224 -2.30 3.27 -3.89
N VAL A 225 -2.85 2.70 -4.95
CA VAL A 225 -3.43 3.39 -6.10
C VAL A 225 -4.92 3.09 -6.12
N LYS A 226 -5.72 4.03 -5.64
CA LYS A 226 -7.18 3.92 -5.59
C LYS A 226 -7.83 5.23 -6.02
N ASP A 227 -9.08 5.18 -6.49
CA ASP A 227 -9.80 6.34 -6.96
C ASP A 227 -11.19 6.45 -6.32
N PHE A 228 -11.73 7.64 -6.31
CA PHE A 228 -13.03 7.95 -5.73
C PHE A 228 -13.93 8.62 -6.76
N GLN A 229 -15.24 8.49 -6.56
CA GLN A 229 -16.25 9.03 -7.47
C GLN A 229 -16.09 10.55 -7.65
N LYS A 230 -16.29 11.03 -8.87
CA LYS A 230 -16.26 12.45 -9.23
C LYS A 230 -17.25 13.24 -8.39
N GLY A 231 -16.86 14.45 -7.99
CA GLY A 231 -17.66 15.29 -7.12
C GLY A 231 -17.48 15.03 -5.62
N THR A 232 -16.57 14.12 -5.24
CA THR A 232 -16.16 13.95 -3.84
C THR A 232 -15.52 15.24 -3.33
N SER A 233 -16.09 15.81 -2.26
CA SER A 233 -15.48 16.93 -1.55
C SER A 233 -14.39 16.43 -0.61
N PRO A 234 -13.35 17.22 -0.31
CA PRO A 234 -12.34 16.83 0.66
C PRO A 234 -12.94 16.43 2.01
N THR A 235 -12.53 15.28 2.52
CA THR A 235 -13.05 14.72 3.78
C THR A 235 -12.01 13.87 4.50
N THR A 236 -12.01 13.94 5.82
CA THR A 236 -11.24 13.05 6.72
C THR A 236 -12.13 12.02 7.41
N THR A 237 -13.36 11.86 6.94
CA THR A 237 -14.29 10.84 7.41
C THR A 237 -13.97 9.53 6.70
N LEU A 238 -13.52 8.53 7.44
CA LEU A 238 -13.12 7.22 6.90
C LEU A 238 -14.34 6.33 6.62
N PHE A 239 -15.35 6.32 7.50
CA PHE A 239 -16.50 5.44 7.42
C PHE A 239 -17.83 6.19 7.59
N GLY A 240 -18.89 5.65 6.99
CA GLY A 240 -20.25 6.14 7.16
C GLY A 240 -20.60 7.37 6.31
N PRO A 241 -21.62 8.16 6.74
CA PRO A 241 -22.06 9.34 5.99
C PRO A 241 -20.91 10.36 5.85
N GLY A 242 -20.64 10.77 4.62
CA GLY A 242 -19.54 11.71 4.31
C GLY A 242 -18.20 11.05 3.98
N ALA A 243 -18.08 9.73 4.10
CA ALA A 243 -16.94 9.00 3.55
C ALA A 243 -16.97 9.02 2.01
N PRO A 244 -15.81 9.13 1.34
CA PRO A 244 -15.76 9.11 -0.11
C PRO A 244 -16.12 7.71 -0.63
N LYS A 245 -16.76 7.64 -1.79
CA LYS A 245 -17.11 6.37 -2.42
C LYS A 245 -16.02 5.98 -3.42
N GLY A 246 -15.48 4.76 -3.28
CA GLY A 246 -14.52 4.20 -4.21
C GLY A 246 -15.09 4.01 -5.61
N THR A 247 -14.23 4.03 -6.60
CA THR A 247 -14.52 3.67 -8.00
C THR A 247 -13.26 3.11 -8.64
N GLU A 248 -13.42 2.51 -9.85
CA GLU A 248 -12.27 2.02 -10.61
C GLU A 248 -11.39 3.19 -11.06
N LEU A 249 -10.09 2.91 -11.17
CA LEU A 249 -9.09 3.86 -11.67
C LEU A 249 -9.51 4.41 -13.05
N ALA A 250 -9.19 5.68 -13.31
CA ALA A 250 -9.58 6.46 -14.47
C ALA A 250 -11.09 6.79 -14.57
N ARG A 251 -11.94 6.24 -13.73
CA ARG A 251 -13.37 6.61 -13.66
C ARG A 251 -13.63 7.69 -12.62
N GLY A 252 -12.76 7.80 -11.62
CA GLY A 252 -12.80 8.81 -10.58
C GLY A 252 -12.24 10.16 -11.01
N PHE A 253 -11.63 10.88 -10.05
CA PHE A 253 -11.13 12.23 -10.28
C PHE A 253 -9.61 12.38 -10.09
N ILE A 254 -8.89 11.34 -9.69
CA ILE A 254 -7.46 11.42 -9.37
C ILE A 254 -6.62 11.22 -10.64
N ASP A 255 -5.77 12.21 -10.95
CA ASP A 255 -4.76 12.08 -12.01
C ASP A 255 -3.50 11.42 -11.45
N TYR A 256 -3.29 10.17 -11.78
CA TYR A 256 -2.14 9.41 -11.33
C TYR A 256 -0.84 9.62 -12.14
N GLY A 257 -0.89 10.26 -13.30
CA GLY A 257 0.31 10.51 -14.09
C GLY A 257 1.41 11.25 -13.32
N PRO A 258 1.14 12.45 -12.75
CA PRO A 258 2.11 13.17 -11.93
C PRO A 258 2.51 12.42 -10.64
N ILE A 259 1.57 11.66 -10.04
CA ILE A 259 1.81 10.90 -8.80
C ILE A 259 2.82 9.77 -9.07
N PHE A 260 2.64 8.99 -10.14
CA PHE A 260 3.57 7.91 -10.52
C PHE A 260 4.97 8.44 -10.82
N ALA A 261 5.07 9.55 -11.55
CA ALA A 261 6.35 10.19 -11.83
C ALA A 261 7.06 10.65 -10.54
N ALA A 262 6.33 11.29 -9.61
CA ALA A 262 6.88 11.75 -8.34
C ALA A 262 7.25 10.57 -7.41
N ALA A 263 6.41 9.55 -7.30
CA ALA A 263 6.66 8.34 -6.53
C ALA A 263 7.93 7.61 -7.01
N THR A 264 8.06 7.43 -8.32
CA THR A 264 9.27 6.83 -8.94
C THR A 264 10.52 7.63 -8.59
N LYS A 265 10.48 8.95 -8.70
CA LYS A 265 11.61 9.83 -8.34
C LYS A 265 11.94 9.78 -6.85
N ALA A 266 10.94 9.57 -5.99
CA ALA A 266 11.10 9.45 -4.54
C ALA A 266 11.63 8.09 -4.08
N GLY A 267 11.79 7.11 -4.99
CA GLY A 267 12.31 5.78 -4.70
C GLY A 267 11.26 4.78 -4.22
N VAL A 268 9.99 4.98 -4.61
CA VAL A 268 8.93 3.98 -4.39
C VAL A 268 9.22 2.73 -5.23
N GLU A 269 9.13 1.58 -4.59
CA GLU A 269 9.51 0.28 -5.15
C GLU A 269 8.28 -0.49 -5.67
N HIS A 270 7.16 -0.46 -4.94
CA HIS A 270 5.96 -1.24 -5.23
C HIS A 270 4.72 -0.36 -5.38
N PHE A 271 3.85 -0.72 -6.32
CA PHE A 271 2.64 0.01 -6.68
C PHE A 271 1.46 -0.96 -6.68
N PHE A 272 0.60 -0.86 -5.68
CA PHE A 272 -0.54 -1.76 -5.52
C PHE A 272 -1.85 -1.05 -5.85
N SER A 273 -2.63 -1.59 -6.79
CA SER A 273 -4.02 -1.14 -6.92
C SER A 273 -4.83 -1.63 -5.71
N GLU A 274 -5.70 -0.78 -5.22
CA GLU A 274 -6.68 -1.15 -4.22
C GLU A 274 -8.04 -0.51 -4.51
N GLN A 275 -9.11 -1.28 -4.35
CA GLN A 275 -10.48 -0.78 -4.35
C GLN A 275 -11.24 -1.48 -3.23
N GLU A 276 -11.70 -0.69 -2.26
CA GLU A 276 -12.43 -1.23 -1.11
C GLU A 276 -13.86 -1.59 -1.49
N PRO A 277 -14.38 -2.75 -1.04
CA PRO A 277 -15.79 -3.10 -1.19
C PRO A 277 -16.71 -2.11 -0.43
N PRO A 278 -17.95 -1.88 -0.90
CA PRO A 278 -18.62 -2.55 -2.02
C PRO A 278 -18.20 -2.01 -3.39
N ILE A 279 -18.02 -2.90 -4.35
CA ILE A 279 -17.76 -2.56 -5.75
C ILE A 279 -19.10 -2.60 -6.50
N GLU A 280 -19.48 -1.50 -7.13
CA GLU A 280 -20.77 -1.36 -7.78
C GLU A 280 -20.72 -1.76 -9.25
N GLY A 281 -21.71 -2.56 -9.70
CA GLY A 281 -21.95 -2.85 -11.12
C GLY A 281 -21.03 -3.88 -11.78
N MET A 282 -20.04 -4.43 -11.04
CA MET A 282 -19.13 -5.47 -11.53
C MET A 282 -18.56 -6.31 -10.39
N THR A 283 -17.92 -7.42 -10.74
CA THR A 283 -17.17 -8.23 -9.76
C THR A 283 -15.85 -7.56 -9.37
N ALA A 284 -15.30 -7.95 -8.24
CA ALA A 284 -14.00 -7.45 -7.78
C ALA A 284 -12.84 -7.79 -8.75
N LEU A 285 -12.90 -8.94 -9.44
CA LEU A 285 -11.91 -9.31 -10.46
C LEU A 285 -12.05 -8.48 -11.74
N GLU A 286 -13.26 -8.11 -12.13
CA GLU A 286 -13.48 -7.18 -13.25
C GLU A 286 -12.96 -5.79 -12.92
N ALA A 287 -13.22 -5.30 -11.70
CA ALA A 287 -12.66 -4.03 -11.22
C ALA A 287 -11.12 -4.07 -11.16
N ALA A 288 -10.54 -5.15 -10.63
CA ALA A 288 -9.09 -5.35 -10.62
C ALA A 288 -8.49 -5.29 -12.03
N LYS A 289 -9.20 -5.86 -13.04
CA LYS A 289 -8.75 -5.76 -14.43
C LYS A 289 -8.79 -4.32 -14.96
N VAL A 290 -9.84 -3.57 -14.68
CA VAL A 290 -9.93 -2.14 -15.08
C VAL A 290 -8.79 -1.34 -14.44
N ASN A 291 -8.53 -1.58 -13.15
CA ASN A 291 -7.46 -0.92 -12.41
C ASN A 291 -6.08 -1.27 -12.99
N TYR A 292 -5.82 -2.53 -13.29
CA TYR A 292 -4.58 -2.96 -13.95
C TYR A 292 -4.39 -2.30 -15.33
N ASP A 293 -5.44 -2.32 -16.15
CA ASP A 293 -5.38 -1.76 -17.51
C ASP A 293 -5.05 -0.26 -17.50
N TYR A 294 -5.48 0.48 -16.47
CA TYR A 294 -5.08 1.86 -16.27
C TYR A 294 -3.64 1.99 -15.79
N MET A 295 -3.27 1.28 -14.72
CA MET A 295 -1.94 1.40 -14.12
C MET A 295 -0.82 1.07 -15.13
N ARG A 296 -1.01 0.05 -15.98
CA ARG A 296 -0.01 -0.30 -17.01
C ARG A 296 0.22 0.78 -18.06
N THR A 297 -0.63 1.80 -18.15
CA THR A 297 -0.40 2.96 -19.03
C THR A 297 0.51 4.02 -18.39
N LEU A 298 0.84 3.88 -17.10
CA LEU A 298 1.60 4.85 -16.31
C LEU A 298 3.06 4.41 -16.05
N VAL A 299 3.45 3.17 -16.43
CA VAL A 299 4.76 2.56 -16.19
C VAL A 299 5.49 2.24 -17.50
#